data_94b896746f2da58eec47aea243913ec5
#
_entry.id   94b896746f2da58eec47aea243913ec5
#
_cell.length_a   1.000
_cell.length_b   1.000
_cell.length_c   1.000
_cell.angle_alpha   90.00
_cell.angle_beta   90.00
_cell.angle_gamma   90.00
#
_symmetry.space_group_name_H-M   'P 1'
#
loop_
_entity.id
_entity.type
_entity.pdbx_description
1 polymer ?
#
loop_
_entity_poly.entity_id
_entity_poly.type
_entity_poly.pdbx_seq_one_letter_code
_entity_poly.pdbx_strand_id
1 'polypeptide(L)'
;RQRGITIQSAATYTVWKDHNINIIDTPGHVDFTVEVERALRVLDGAILVLCSVGGVQSQTLTVNRQMKRYNVPSLAFINKLDRLGANPHRVVSQMRSKLNHNAAFIQIPIGLESNHIGIVDLVKQQAIYFEGSFGNTVRYDEIPKDMRTESQERRHELIEHLSNADEVLGELFLEESAISEADIKAAIRRTCLKRKFTPVLVGTALKNKGVQPLLDAVLDYLPNPGEVENIAIKEKEGEETQRIVLNPQRDESNPFVGLAFKLEAGRFGQLTYMRCYQGMLKKGENIFNTRTSRKVRIPRLVRLHSNNMEDVNEVYAGDIFAVFGVDCASGDTFVTNNKLEISMESMFVPDPVVSMAISPVNNKDRDNFSKAVARFTKEDPTFHFFFDPDNKETIV
;
A
#
# COMPACT_ATOMS: atom_id res chain seq x y z
N ARG A 1 17.36 4.99 3.19
CA ARG A 1 17.79 4.70 1.79
C ARG A 1 19.32 4.53 1.76
N GLN A 2 19.82 3.31 1.92
CA GLN A 2 21.27 3.06 1.96
C GLN A 2 21.91 2.93 0.57
N ARG A 3 21.14 2.59 -0.46
CA ARG A 3 21.61 2.42 -1.85
C ARG A 3 20.91 3.35 -2.84
N GLY A 4 20.33 4.46 -2.37
CA GLY A 4 19.49 5.32 -3.18
C GLY A 4 18.11 4.72 -3.53
N ILE A 5 17.79 3.54 -2.98
CA ILE A 5 16.52 2.82 -3.13
C ILE A 5 15.90 2.57 -1.75
N THR A 6 14.59 2.36 -1.72
CA THR A 6 13.88 1.96 -0.51
C THR A 6 14.19 0.49 -0.19
N ILE A 7 14.69 0.22 1.00
CA ILE A 7 15.06 -1.14 1.45
C ILE A 7 13.97 -1.74 2.33
N GLN A 8 13.41 -0.94 3.23
CA GLN A 8 12.35 -1.35 4.15
C GLN A 8 11.12 -0.48 3.95
N SER A 9 9.95 -1.06 4.19
CA SER A 9 8.71 -0.29 4.23
C SER A 9 8.76 0.72 5.37
N ALA A 10 8.28 1.92 5.11
CA ALA A 10 8.13 2.98 6.10
C ALA A 10 6.65 3.33 6.22
N ALA A 11 6.16 3.45 7.44
CA ALA A 11 4.79 3.84 7.71
C ALA A 11 4.74 5.26 8.26
N THR A 12 3.90 6.09 7.67
CA THR A 12 3.61 7.45 8.12
C THR A 12 2.14 7.78 7.84
N TYR A 13 1.64 8.87 8.36
CA TYR A 13 0.33 9.37 7.98
C TYR A 13 0.37 10.85 7.59
N THR A 14 -0.61 11.27 6.84
CA THR A 14 -0.86 12.67 6.51
C THR A 14 -2.34 12.97 6.57
N VAL A 15 -2.67 14.26 6.67
CA VAL A 15 -4.05 14.73 6.60
C VAL A 15 -4.24 15.49 5.28
N TRP A 16 -5.20 15.08 4.48
CA TRP A 16 -5.56 15.73 3.23
C TRP A 16 -7.07 15.94 3.17
N LYS A 17 -7.52 17.19 3.03
CA LYS A 17 -8.95 17.56 2.99
C LYS A 17 -9.75 16.88 4.11
N ASP A 18 -9.28 17.00 5.33
CA ASP A 18 -9.89 16.44 6.56
C ASP A 18 -9.96 14.89 6.60
N HIS A 19 -9.19 14.22 5.75
CA HIS A 19 -9.03 12.77 5.76
C HIS A 19 -7.64 12.38 6.23
N ASN A 20 -7.57 11.37 7.09
CA ASN A 20 -6.31 10.73 7.45
C ASN A 20 -5.93 9.69 6.39
N ILE A 21 -4.76 9.83 5.82
CA ILE A 21 -4.19 8.87 4.88
C ILE A 21 -2.98 8.22 5.54
N ASN A 22 -3.06 6.92 5.79
CA ASN A 22 -1.92 6.13 6.21
C ASN A 22 -1.12 5.73 4.97
N ILE A 23 0.16 6.06 4.96
CA ILE A 23 1.06 5.82 3.82
C ILE A 23 2.10 4.81 4.22
N ILE A 24 2.21 3.73 3.43
CA ILE A 24 3.28 2.76 3.56
C ILE A 24 4.12 2.83 2.29
N ASP A 25 5.34 3.35 2.42
CA ASP A 25 6.31 3.38 1.33
C ASP A 25 6.95 1.99 1.22
N THR A 26 6.80 1.35 0.07
CA THR A 26 7.29 -0.01 -0.15
C THR A 26 8.51 -0.03 -1.07
N PRO A 27 9.47 -0.94 -0.83
CA PRO A 27 10.57 -1.13 -1.77
C PRO A 27 10.07 -1.70 -3.11
N GLY A 28 10.65 -1.20 -4.21
CA GLY A 28 10.32 -1.68 -5.56
C GLY A 28 11.29 -2.72 -6.11
N HIS A 29 12.38 -3.00 -5.40
CA HIS A 29 13.43 -3.91 -5.87
C HIS A 29 13.10 -5.38 -5.56
N VAL A 30 13.46 -6.30 -6.47
CA VAL A 30 13.16 -7.74 -6.34
C VAL A 30 13.77 -8.39 -5.10
N ASP A 31 14.88 -7.85 -4.59
CA ASP A 31 15.55 -8.35 -3.39
C ASP A 31 14.70 -8.14 -2.11
N PHE A 32 13.64 -7.32 -2.19
CA PHE A 32 12.81 -6.95 -1.05
C PHE A 32 11.38 -7.46 -1.15
N THR A 33 11.17 -8.61 -1.77
CA THR A 33 9.85 -9.21 -2.00
C THR A 33 9.05 -9.37 -0.71
N VAL A 34 9.70 -9.77 0.38
CA VAL A 34 9.05 -9.95 1.69
C VAL A 34 8.54 -8.63 2.27
N GLU A 35 9.31 -7.55 2.13
CA GLU A 35 8.88 -6.23 2.58
C GLU A 35 7.65 -5.73 1.82
N VAL A 36 7.59 -6.04 0.51
CA VAL A 36 6.39 -5.74 -0.31
C VAL A 36 5.20 -6.58 0.15
N GLU A 37 5.39 -7.88 0.41
CA GLU A 37 4.33 -8.76 0.92
C GLU A 37 3.76 -8.27 2.26
N ARG A 38 4.61 -7.85 3.18
CA ARG A 38 4.19 -7.28 4.47
C ARG A 38 3.35 -6.02 4.28
N ALA A 39 3.80 -5.12 3.41
CA ALA A 39 3.08 -3.90 3.11
C ALA A 39 1.72 -4.20 2.48
N LEU A 40 1.67 -5.01 1.44
CA LEU A 40 0.45 -5.33 0.71
C LEU A 40 -0.61 -6.00 1.58
N ARG A 41 -0.19 -6.77 2.57
CA ARG A 41 -1.11 -7.45 3.50
C ARG A 41 -2.03 -6.49 4.25
N VAL A 42 -1.56 -5.27 4.52
CA VAL A 42 -2.28 -4.28 5.34
C VAL A 42 -2.83 -3.09 4.53
N LEU A 43 -2.62 -3.06 3.22
CA LEU A 43 -3.10 -1.98 2.37
C LEU A 43 -4.58 -2.14 2.01
N ASP A 44 -5.31 -1.03 2.02
CA ASP A 44 -6.66 -0.94 1.45
C ASP A 44 -6.62 -0.65 -0.04
N GLY A 45 -5.66 0.15 -0.46
CA GLY A 45 -5.40 0.51 -1.84
C GLY A 45 -3.92 0.80 -2.08
N ALA A 46 -3.51 0.89 -3.32
CA ALA A 46 -2.12 1.15 -3.70
C ALA A 46 -2.00 2.22 -4.78
N ILE A 47 -0.86 2.88 -4.80
CA ILE A 47 -0.42 3.71 -5.92
C ILE A 47 0.73 2.99 -6.59
N LEU A 48 0.51 2.51 -7.81
CA LEU A 48 1.55 1.92 -8.64
C LEU A 48 2.32 3.04 -9.33
N VAL A 49 3.55 3.28 -8.89
CA VAL A 49 4.40 4.33 -9.44
C VAL A 49 5.25 3.76 -10.56
N LEU A 50 5.12 4.34 -11.75
CA LEU A 50 5.83 3.94 -12.96
C LEU A 50 6.72 5.09 -13.44
N CYS A 51 7.88 4.75 -14.00
CA CYS A 51 8.76 5.74 -14.60
C CYS A 51 8.31 6.04 -16.04
N SER A 52 8.19 7.32 -16.39
CA SER A 52 7.82 7.74 -17.74
C SER A 52 8.87 7.38 -18.80
N VAL A 53 10.12 7.17 -18.41
CA VAL A 53 11.23 6.78 -19.30
C VAL A 53 11.41 5.27 -19.29
N GLY A 54 11.53 4.65 -18.12
CA GLY A 54 11.76 3.20 -17.98
C GLY A 54 10.52 2.34 -18.25
N GLY A 55 9.35 2.87 -18.02
CA GLY A 55 8.09 2.16 -18.24
C GLY A 55 7.89 0.97 -17.29
N VAL A 56 7.26 -0.07 -17.80
CA VAL A 56 7.05 -1.33 -17.07
C VAL A 56 8.35 -2.14 -17.08
N GLN A 57 8.88 -2.39 -15.88
CA GLN A 57 10.11 -3.14 -15.66
C GLN A 57 9.82 -4.48 -14.96
N SER A 58 10.84 -5.32 -14.78
CA SER A 58 10.70 -6.62 -14.12
C SER A 58 10.14 -6.50 -12.69
N GLN A 59 10.56 -5.50 -11.95
CA GLN A 59 10.06 -5.21 -10.60
C GLN A 59 8.56 -4.87 -10.63
N THR A 60 8.12 -4.13 -11.65
CA THR A 60 6.71 -3.78 -11.84
C THR A 60 5.85 -5.03 -12.02
N LEU A 61 6.33 -5.99 -12.81
CA LEU A 61 5.65 -7.28 -13.02
C LEU A 61 5.47 -8.04 -11.72
N THR A 62 6.50 -8.07 -10.89
CA THR A 62 6.48 -8.75 -9.59
C THR A 62 5.50 -8.10 -8.62
N VAL A 63 5.59 -6.79 -8.46
CA VAL A 63 4.68 -6.02 -7.58
C VAL A 63 3.23 -6.14 -8.06
N ASN A 64 3.01 -6.11 -9.37
CA ASN A 64 1.66 -6.27 -9.94
C ASN A 64 1.05 -7.63 -9.61
N ARG A 65 1.83 -8.71 -9.70
CA ARG A 65 1.37 -10.05 -9.30
C ARG A 65 1.01 -10.11 -7.83
N GLN A 66 1.80 -9.47 -6.98
CA GLN A 66 1.56 -9.39 -5.54
C GLN A 66 0.28 -8.59 -5.23
N MET A 67 0.09 -7.43 -5.87
CA MET A 67 -1.15 -6.65 -5.73
C MET A 67 -2.40 -7.46 -6.12
N LYS A 68 -2.33 -8.21 -7.21
CA LYS A 68 -3.43 -9.09 -7.65
C LYS A 68 -3.70 -10.20 -6.64
N ARG A 69 -2.67 -10.79 -6.05
CA ARG A 69 -2.81 -11.83 -5.03
C ARG A 69 -3.57 -11.35 -3.80
N TYR A 70 -3.31 -10.14 -3.34
CA TYR A 70 -3.98 -9.54 -2.18
C TYR A 70 -5.24 -8.76 -2.54
N ASN A 71 -5.68 -8.78 -3.79
CA ASN A 71 -6.88 -8.08 -4.26
C ASN A 71 -6.85 -6.57 -3.95
N VAL A 72 -5.71 -5.94 -4.11
CA VAL A 72 -5.52 -4.52 -3.80
C VAL A 72 -5.93 -3.66 -5.00
N PRO A 73 -6.94 -2.77 -4.86
CA PRO A 73 -7.25 -1.77 -5.88
C PRO A 73 -6.09 -0.79 -6.02
N SER A 74 -5.87 -0.29 -7.24
CA SER A 74 -4.74 0.61 -7.48
C SER A 74 -5.07 1.78 -8.39
N LEU A 75 -4.40 2.90 -8.11
CA LEU A 75 -4.17 3.98 -9.05
C LEU A 75 -2.78 3.78 -9.66
N ALA A 76 -2.57 4.27 -10.88
CA ALA A 76 -1.22 4.36 -11.45
C ALA A 76 -0.78 5.82 -11.51
N PHE A 77 0.48 6.08 -11.18
CA PHE A 77 1.10 7.39 -11.30
C PHE A 77 2.35 7.27 -12.15
N ILE A 78 2.32 7.87 -13.34
CA ILE A 78 3.47 7.92 -14.24
C ILE A 78 4.31 9.13 -13.86
N ASN A 79 5.44 8.84 -13.22
CA ASN A 79 6.34 9.81 -12.61
C ASN A 79 7.47 10.20 -13.53
N LYS A 80 8.19 11.25 -13.15
CA LYS A 80 9.41 11.73 -13.83
C LYS A 80 9.15 12.24 -15.25
N LEU A 81 8.03 12.91 -15.47
CA LEU A 81 7.69 13.51 -16.76
C LEU A 81 8.68 14.61 -17.19
N ASP A 82 9.47 15.14 -16.26
CA ASP A 82 10.52 16.14 -16.50
C ASP A 82 11.82 15.57 -17.09
N ARG A 83 11.94 14.26 -17.15
CA ARG A 83 13.13 13.59 -17.68
C ARG A 83 13.12 13.50 -19.19
N LEU A 84 14.32 13.57 -19.78
CA LEU A 84 14.52 13.35 -21.21
C LEU A 84 14.08 11.95 -21.60
N GLY A 85 13.27 11.84 -22.67
CA GLY A 85 12.71 10.58 -23.13
C GLY A 85 11.41 10.17 -22.45
N ALA A 86 10.81 11.03 -21.63
CA ALA A 86 9.53 10.78 -21.01
C ALA A 86 8.43 10.50 -22.05
N ASN A 87 7.76 9.35 -21.94
CA ASN A 87 6.70 8.93 -22.84
C ASN A 87 5.58 8.20 -22.07
N PRO A 88 4.61 8.94 -21.50
CA PRO A 88 3.54 8.33 -20.72
C PRO A 88 2.61 7.44 -21.54
N HIS A 89 2.39 7.72 -22.83
CA HIS A 89 1.56 6.90 -23.71
C HIS A 89 2.13 5.49 -23.88
N ARG A 90 3.44 5.38 -24.05
CA ARG A 90 4.13 4.09 -24.11
C ARG A 90 3.95 3.30 -22.80
N VAL A 91 4.03 3.98 -21.67
CA VAL A 91 3.86 3.33 -20.35
C VAL A 91 2.44 2.77 -20.17
N VAL A 92 1.41 3.52 -20.56
CA VAL A 92 0.03 3.01 -20.53
C VAL A 92 -0.17 1.82 -21.46
N SER A 93 0.41 1.85 -22.68
CA SER A 93 0.39 0.71 -23.59
C SER A 93 1.04 -0.53 -22.97
N GLN A 94 2.16 -0.35 -22.27
CA GLN A 94 2.83 -1.44 -21.56
C GLN A 94 2.01 -1.95 -20.36
N MET A 95 1.31 -1.09 -19.65
CA MET A 95 0.39 -1.50 -18.58
C MET A 95 -0.70 -2.43 -19.13
N ARG A 96 -1.25 -2.11 -20.28
CA ARG A 96 -2.27 -2.92 -20.95
C ARG A 96 -1.71 -4.26 -21.44
N SER A 97 -0.57 -4.25 -22.12
CA SER A 97 0.00 -5.45 -22.76
C SER A 97 0.78 -6.34 -21.81
N LYS A 98 1.54 -5.77 -20.87
CA LYS A 98 2.43 -6.52 -19.96
C LYS A 98 1.82 -6.79 -18.58
N LEU A 99 1.01 -5.88 -18.06
CA LEU A 99 0.37 -6.02 -16.75
C LEU A 99 -1.08 -6.47 -16.83
N ASN A 100 -1.65 -6.50 -18.02
CA ASN A 100 -3.06 -6.85 -18.25
C ASN A 100 -4.04 -5.97 -17.44
N HIS A 101 -3.73 -4.68 -17.31
CA HIS A 101 -4.62 -3.70 -16.72
C HIS A 101 -5.55 -3.09 -17.76
N ASN A 102 -6.82 -2.94 -17.42
CA ASN A 102 -7.71 -2.02 -18.11
C ASN A 102 -7.40 -0.62 -17.61
N ALA A 103 -6.41 0.02 -18.21
CA ALA A 103 -5.88 1.31 -17.80
C ALA A 103 -6.17 2.39 -18.84
N ALA A 104 -6.55 3.57 -18.37
CA ALA A 104 -6.67 4.76 -19.20
C ALA A 104 -6.31 6.01 -18.40
N PHE A 105 -5.83 7.04 -19.08
CA PHE A 105 -5.54 8.33 -18.47
C PHE A 105 -6.81 8.96 -17.91
N ILE A 106 -6.73 9.47 -16.69
CA ILE A 106 -7.68 10.45 -16.15
C ILE A 106 -7.09 11.86 -16.20
N GLN A 107 -5.81 11.94 -16.49
CA GLN A 107 -5.05 13.17 -16.69
C GLN A 107 -4.07 12.97 -17.85
N ILE A 108 -3.75 14.04 -18.57
CA ILE A 108 -2.67 14.07 -19.55
C ILE A 108 -1.71 15.22 -19.22
N PRO A 109 -0.41 15.10 -19.54
CA PRO A 109 0.55 16.16 -19.21
C PRO A 109 0.41 17.38 -20.12
N ILE A 110 0.63 18.57 -19.54
CA ILE A 110 0.89 19.79 -20.29
C ILE A 110 2.40 19.96 -20.41
N GLY A 111 2.92 19.60 -21.59
CA GLY A 111 4.35 19.55 -21.85
C GLY A 111 5.04 18.33 -21.23
N LEU A 112 6.19 18.00 -21.75
CA LEU A 112 7.07 16.93 -21.30
C LEU A 112 8.48 17.45 -21.14
N GLU A 113 9.29 16.71 -20.38
CA GLU A 113 10.69 17.05 -20.15
C GLU A 113 10.82 18.42 -19.46
N SER A 114 11.67 19.30 -19.98
CA SER A 114 11.84 20.66 -19.42
C SER A 114 10.59 21.55 -19.59
N ASN A 115 9.68 21.19 -20.50
CA ASN A 115 8.46 21.93 -20.78
C ASN A 115 7.24 21.45 -19.96
N HIS A 116 7.44 20.48 -19.08
CA HIS A 116 6.34 20.00 -18.21
C HIS A 116 5.97 21.05 -17.17
N ILE A 117 4.76 21.59 -17.27
CA ILE A 117 4.28 22.70 -16.43
C ILE A 117 2.99 22.39 -15.69
N GLY A 118 2.26 21.39 -16.11
CA GLY A 118 0.96 21.05 -15.52
C GLY A 118 0.34 19.81 -16.13
N ILE A 119 -0.94 19.64 -15.86
CA ILE A 119 -1.75 18.54 -16.35
C ILE A 119 -3.11 19.04 -16.85
N VAL A 120 -3.74 18.27 -17.74
CA VAL A 120 -5.17 18.40 -18.06
C VAL A 120 -5.93 17.32 -17.32
N ASP A 121 -6.89 17.73 -16.50
CA ASP A 121 -7.83 16.82 -15.85
C ASP A 121 -8.95 16.48 -16.86
N LEU A 122 -8.98 15.24 -17.31
CA LEU A 122 -9.94 14.77 -18.31
C LEU A 122 -11.34 14.59 -17.74
N VAL A 123 -11.46 14.40 -16.43
CA VAL A 123 -12.76 14.24 -15.76
C VAL A 123 -13.44 15.58 -15.61
N LYS A 124 -12.74 16.56 -15.08
CA LYS A 124 -13.25 17.94 -14.88
C LYS A 124 -13.12 18.84 -16.11
N GLN A 125 -12.34 18.42 -17.10
CA GLN A 125 -12.07 19.20 -18.32
C GLN A 125 -11.46 20.57 -18.02
N GLN A 126 -10.40 20.59 -17.24
CA GLN A 126 -9.67 21.79 -16.90
C GLN A 126 -8.16 21.54 -16.86
N ALA A 127 -7.39 22.61 -17.01
CA ALA A 127 -5.95 22.58 -16.81
C ALA A 127 -5.61 22.84 -15.35
N ILE A 128 -4.57 22.19 -14.86
CA ILE A 128 -4.01 22.39 -13.52
C ILE A 128 -2.53 22.67 -13.65
N TYR A 129 -2.10 23.84 -13.17
CA TYR A 129 -0.71 24.28 -13.18
C TYR A 129 -0.15 24.29 -11.78
N PHE A 130 1.12 23.92 -11.66
CA PHE A 130 1.85 23.84 -10.40
C PHE A 130 2.91 24.92 -10.38
N GLU A 131 2.65 25.99 -9.66
CA GLU A 131 3.44 27.21 -9.63
C GLU A 131 4.03 27.46 -8.22
N GLY A 132 4.87 28.48 -8.11
CA GLY A 132 5.51 28.85 -6.86
C GLY A 132 6.67 27.94 -6.48
N SER A 133 7.19 28.13 -5.27
CA SER A 133 8.27 27.32 -4.72
C SER A 133 7.82 25.86 -4.58
N PHE A 134 8.50 24.94 -5.26
CA PHE A 134 8.17 23.50 -5.24
C PHE A 134 6.72 23.17 -5.60
N GLY A 135 6.11 23.88 -6.56
CA GLY A 135 4.76 23.59 -7.02
C GLY A 135 3.66 23.72 -5.95
N ASN A 136 3.91 24.52 -4.91
CA ASN A 136 2.97 24.66 -3.79
C ASN A 136 1.68 25.41 -4.14
N THR A 137 1.71 26.20 -5.19
CA THR A 137 0.54 26.95 -5.65
C THR A 137 -0.11 26.22 -6.81
N VAL A 138 -1.30 25.72 -6.59
CA VAL A 138 -2.10 25.03 -7.62
C VAL A 138 -3.04 26.06 -8.26
N ARG A 139 -2.94 26.22 -9.58
CA ARG A 139 -3.76 27.11 -10.35
C ARG A 139 -4.61 26.33 -11.35
N TYR A 140 -5.90 26.60 -11.37
CA TYR A 140 -6.85 26.00 -12.31
C TYR A 140 -7.14 26.98 -13.45
N ASP A 141 -7.23 26.49 -14.66
CA ASP A 141 -7.48 27.28 -15.86
C ASP A 141 -8.21 26.45 -16.93
N GLU A 142 -8.59 27.11 -18.01
CA GLU A 142 -9.12 26.42 -19.17
C GLU A 142 -8.08 25.55 -19.84
N ILE A 143 -8.52 24.50 -20.52
CA ILE A 143 -7.62 23.64 -21.32
C ILE A 143 -6.98 24.48 -22.42
N PRO A 144 -5.66 24.43 -22.60
CA PRO A 144 -4.98 25.13 -23.70
C PRO A 144 -5.59 24.78 -25.05
N LYS A 145 -5.73 25.77 -25.92
CA LYS A 145 -6.39 25.62 -27.23
C LYS A 145 -5.76 24.52 -28.10
N ASP A 146 -4.44 24.39 -28.06
CA ASP A 146 -3.66 23.38 -28.78
C ASP A 146 -3.81 21.95 -28.20
N MET A 147 -4.38 21.81 -27.00
CA MET A 147 -4.62 20.53 -26.36
C MET A 147 -6.07 20.09 -26.36
N ARG A 148 -7.00 20.90 -26.89
CA ARG A 148 -8.43 20.57 -26.87
C ARG A 148 -8.76 19.28 -27.60
N THR A 149 -8.19 19.08 -28.79
CA THR A 149 -8.42 17.87 -29.59
C THR A 149 -7.88 16.62 -28.86
N GLU A 150 -6.64 16.66 -28.40
CA GLU A 150 -6.03 15.56 -27.61
C GLU A 150 -6.83 15.27 -26.35
N SER A 151 -7.24 16.30 -25.62
CA SER A 151 -8.05 16.16 -24.43
C SER A 151 -9.38 15.46 -24.70
N GLN A 152 -10.08 15.81 -25.76
CA GLN A 152 -11.33 15.16 -26.15
C GLN A 152 -11.12 13.71 -26.57
N GLU A 153 -10.09 13.41 -27.33
CA GLU A 153 -9.74 12.05 -27.74
C GLU A 153 -9.42 11.17 -26.53
N ARG A 154 -8.63 11.66 -25.60
CA ARG A 154 -8.25 10.92 -24.38
C ARG A 154 -9.43 10.76 -23.42
N ARG A 155 -10.30 11.75 -23.33
CA ARG A 155 -11.54 11.64 -22.55
C ARG A 155 -12.48 10.60 -23.15
N HIS A 156 -12.61 10.55 -24.45
CA HIS A 156 -13.40 9.53 -25.15
C HIS A 156 -12.85 8.13 -24.90
N GLU A 157 -11.55 7.95 -24.99
CA GLU A 157 -10.85 6.69 -24.66
C GLU A 157 -11.10 6.27 -23.20
N LEU A 158 -11.06 7.21 -22.25
CA LEU A 158 -11.38 6.96 -20.87
C LEU A 158 -12.82 6.44 -20.72
N ILE A 159 -13.77 7.07 -21.35
CA ILE A 159 -15.18 6.67 -21.32
C ILE A 159 -15.38 5.28 -21.94
N GLU A 160 -14.70 4.95 -23.04
CA GLU A 160 -14.74 3.63 -23.66
C GLU A 160 -14.23 2.55 -22.71
N HIS A 161 -13.06 2.75 -22.10
CA HIS A 161 -12.49 1.79 -21.14
C HIS A 161 -13.37 1.59 -19.91
N LEU A 162 -13.97 2.66 -19.41
CA LEU A 162 -14.92 2.60 -18.30
C LEU A 162 -16.22 1.89 -18.69
N SER A 163 -16.75 2.17 -19.86
CA SER A 163 -17.99 1.57 -20.37
C SER A 163 -17.87 0.06 -20.53
N ASN A 164 -16.71 -0.44 -20.90
CA ASN A 164 -16.44 -1.87 -20.99
C ASN A 164 -16.39 -2.56 -19.62
N ALA A 165 -16.15 -1.81 -18.55
CA ALA A 165 -16.00 -2.32 -17.19
C ALA A 165 -17.16 -1.98 -16.25
N ASP A 166 -18.00 -1.02 -16.61
CA ASP A 166 -19.10 -0.51 -15.79
C ASP A 166 -20.42 -0.49 -16.58
N GLU A 167 -21.40 -1.25 -16.12
CA GLU A 167 -22.69 -1.39 -16.80
C GLU A 167 -23.47 -0.07 -16.85
N VAL A 168 -23.44 0.71 -15.76
CA VAL A 168 -24.17 1.97 -15.66
C VAL A 168 -23.68 2.99 -16.70
N LEU A 169 -22.37 3.18 -16.78
CA LEU A 169 -21.75 4.06 -17.77
C LEU A 169 -21.88 3.51 -19.19
N GLY A 170 -21.77 2.19 -19.33
CA GLY A 170 -21.92 1.48 -20.60
C GLY A 170 -23.30 1.68 -21.23
N GLU A 171 -24.36 1.68 -20.44
CA GLU A 171 -25.72 2.00 -20.90
C GLU A 171 -25.82 3.43 -21.40
N LEU A 172 -25.33 4.41 -20.64
CA LEU A 172 -25.30 5.81 -21.05
C LEU A 172 -24.51 6.03 -22.36
N PHE A 173 -23.40 5.33 -22.51
CA PHE A 173 -22.54 5.40 -23.70
C PHE A 173 -23.25 4.82 -24.94
N LEU A 174 -23.92 3.68 -24.80
CA LEU A 174 -24.66 3.03 -25.89
C LEU A 174 -25.90 3.82 -26.31
N GLU A 175 -26.56 4.49 -25.39
CA GLU A 175 -27.74 5.34 -25.65
C GLU A 175 -27.35 6.72 -26.20
N GLU A 176 -26.04 6.98 -26.38
CA GLU A 176 -25.50 8.29 -26.78
C GLU A 176 -25.97 9.44 -25.87
N SER A 177 -26.26 9.10 -24.62
CA SER A 177 -26.63 10.08 -23.61
C SER A 177 -25.46 10.97 -23.21
N ALA A 178 -25.76 12.19 -22.76
CA ALA A 178 -24.73 13.08 -22.23
C ALA A 178 -24.13 12.48 -20.94
N ILE A 179 -22.81 12.33 -20.90
CA ILE A 179 -22.08 11.79 -19.76
C ILE A 179 -21.47 12.95 -18.96
N SER A 180 -21.88 13.09 -17.70
CA SER A 180 -21.41 14.14 -16.81
C SER A 180 -20.10 13.80 -16.11
N GLU A 181 -19.46 14.79 -15.52
CA GLU A 181 -18.31 14.60 -14.63
C GLU A 181 -18.64 13.62 -13.49
N ALA A 182 -19.82 13.77 -12.87
CA ALA A 182 -20.27 12.90 -11.79
C ALA A 182 -20.45 11.45 -12.24
N ASP A 183 -20.95 11.22 -13.46
CA ASP A 183 -21.08 9.87 -14.04
C ASP A 183 -19.72 9.20 -14.21
N ILE A 184 -18.73 9.94 -14.70
CA ILE A 184 -17.37 9.44 -14.90
C ILE A 184 -16.69 9.14 -13.56
N LYS A 185 -16.76 10.06 -12.59
CA LYS A 185 -16.20 9.86 -11.26
C LYS A 185 -16.79 8.64 -10.56
N ALA A 186 -18.09 8.47 -10.62
CA ALA A 186 -18.77 7.33 -10.04
C ALA A 186 -18.36 6.00 -10.71
N ALA A 187 -18.22 5.99 -12.04
CA ALA A 187 -17.77 4.83 -12.78
C ALA A 187 -16.32 4.47 -12.48
N ILE A 188 -15.42 5.44 -12.39
CA ILE A 188 -14.02 5.23 -11.99
C ILE A 188 -13.97 4.59 -10.61
N ARG A 189 -14.70 5.12 -9.63
CA ARG A 189 -14.74 4.58 -8.29
C ARG A 189 -15.24 3.14 -8.25
N ARG A 190 -16.40 2.87 -8.86
CA ARG A 190 -16.97 1.52 -8.90
C ARG A 190 -16.00 0.49 -9.51
N THR A 191 -15.40 0.83 -10.64
CA THR A 191 -14.52 -0.07 -11.38
C THR A 191 -13.15 -0.22 -10.71
N CYS A 192 -12.61 0.84 -10.13
CA CYS A 192 -11.37 0.79 -9.37
C CYS A 192 -11.51 -0.09 -8.11
N LEU A 193 -12.58 0.09 -7.34
CA LEU A 193 -12.86 -0.74 -6.15
C LEU A 193 -13.00 -2.24 -6.49
N LYS A 194 -13.56 -2.55 -7.65
CA LYS A 194 -13.70 -3.93 -8.16
C LYS A 194 -12.43 -4.45 -8.86
N ARG A 195 -11.40 -3.63 -8.98
CA ARG A 195 -10.15 -3.95 -9.71
C ARG A 195 -10.36 -4.27 -11.18
N LYS A 196 -11.37 -3.66 -11.79
CA LYS A 196 -11.71 -3.81 -13.23
C LYS A 196 -11.17 -2.67 -14.09
N PHE A 197 -10.69 -1.62 -13.47
CA PHE A 197 -10.13 -0.45 -14.13
C PHE A 197 -9.05 0.19 -13.27
N THR A 198 -7.99 0.67 -13.91
CA THR A 198 -6.89 1.38 -13.24
C THR A 198 -6.81 2.79 -13.79
N PRO A 199 -7.20 3.82 -13.02
CA PRO A 199 -7.02 5.21 -13.43
C PRO A 199 -5.54 5.58 -13.44
N VAL A 200 -5.13 6.27 -14.50
CA VAL A 200 -3.72 6.69 -14.69
C VAL A 200 -3.60 8.19 -14.53
N LEU A 201 -2.74 8.58 -13.59
CA LEU A 201 -2.33 9.94 -13.32
C LEU A 201 -0.89 10.15 -13.76
N VAL A 202 -0.50 11.39 -13.93
CA VAL A 202 0.82 11.76 -14.44
C VAL A 202 1.42 12.91 -13.64
N GLY A 203 2.75 13.00 -13.60
CA GLY A 203 3.41 14.11 -12.94
C GLY A 203 4.91 13.93 -12.72
N THR A 204 5.44 14.79 -11.86
CA THR A 204 6.84 14.80 -11.43
C THR A 204 6.87 15.04 -9.92
N ALA A 205 6.93 13.97 -9.15
CA ALA A 205 6.80 14.05 -7.68
C ALA A 205 7.92 14.85 -7.04
N LEU A 206 9.14 14.72 -7.52
CA LEU A 206 10.30 15.45 -6.99
C LEU A 206 10.12 16.97 -7.06
N LYS A 207 9.45 17.47 -8.08
CA LYS A 207 9.13 18.89 -8.28
C LYS A 207 7.74 19.27 -7.78
N ASN A 208 7.05 18.35 -7.11
CA ASN A 208 5.68 18.50 -6.61
C ASN A 208 4.70 18.94 -7.71
N LYS A 209 4.83 18.38 -8.89
CA LYS A 209 3.89 18.57 -10.00
C LYS A 209 3.01 17.35 -10.15
N GLY A 210 1.73 17.48 -9.83
CA GLY A 210 0.73 16.42 -9.92
C GLY A 210 0.47 15.67 -8.60
N VAL A 211 1.12 16.02 -7.50
CA VAL A 211 0.94 15.32 -6.21
C VAL A 211 -0.39 15.64 -5.56
N GLN A 212 -0.81 16.91 -5.56
CA GLN A 212 -2.09 17.31 -4.99
C GLN A 212 -3.29 16.62 -5.69
N PRO A 213 -3.36 16.60 -7.03
CA PRO A 213 -4.39 15.80 -7.73
C PRO A 213 -4.31 14.30 -7.46
N LEU A 214 -3.14 13.76 -7.23
CA LEU A 214 -2.98 12.36 -6.83
C LEU A 214 -3.60 12.08 -5.46
N LEU A 215 -3.39 12.95 -4.49
CA LEU A 215 -4.03 12.86 -3.17
C LEU A 215 -5.56 12.98 -3.27
N ASP A 216 -6.06 13.88 -4.11
CA ASP A 216 -7.49 13.96 -4.41
C ASP A 216 -8.02 12.64 -4.98
N ALA A 217 -7.30 12.03 -5.90
CA ALA A 217 -7.68 10.75 -6.51
C ALA A 217 -7.68 9.59 -5.50
N VAL A 218 -6.79 9.60 -4.52
CA VAL A 218 -6.80 8.63 -3.41
C VAL A 218 -8.13 8.70 -2.67
N LEU A 219 -8.58 9.90 -2.33
CA LEU A 219 -9.87 10.10 -1.65
C LEU A 219 -11.07 9.74 -2.55
N ASP A 220 -10.99 10.08 -3.83
CA ASP A 220 -12.09 9.89 -4.76
C ASP A 220 -12.27 8.42 -5.19
N TYR A 221 -11.21 7.65 -5.33
CA TYR A 221 -11.24 6.37 -6.06
C TYR A 221 -10.74 5.16 -5.27
N LEU A 222 -9.87 5.32 -4.29
CA LEU A 222 -9.40 4.20 -3.46
C LEU A 222 -10.34 3.94 -2.28
N PRO A 223 -10.46 2.69 -1.81
CA PRO A 223 -11.37 2.38 -0.72
C PRO A 223 -10.84 2.89 0.61
N ASN A 224 -11.75 3.29 1.50
CA ASN A 224 -11.44 3.43 2.92
C ASN A 224 -11.53 2.06 3.63
N PRO A 225 -11.04 1.94 4.87
CA PRO A 225 -11.08 0.67 5.59
C PRO A 225 -12.47 0.04 5.75
N GLY A 226 -13.52 0.88 5.75
CA GLY A 226 -14.90 0.41 5.83
C GLY A 226 -15.46 -0.22 4.57
N GLU A 227 -14.79 -0.02 3.44
CA GLU A 227 -15.19 -0.54 2.14
C GLU A 227 -14.43 -1.81 1.73
N VAL A 228 -13.50 -2.27 2.56
CA VAL A 228 -12.71 -3.49 2.34
C VAL A 228 -13.14 -4.55 3.33
N GLU A 229 -13.47 -5.74 2.82
CA GLU A 229 -13.75 -6.89 3.67
C GLU A 229 -12.44 -7.50 4.17
N ASN A 230 -12.29 -7.57 5.49
CA ASN A 230 -11.17 -8.22 6.15
C ASN A 230 -11.65 -9.45 6.92
N ILE A 231 -10.94 -10.55 6.77
CA ILE A 231 -11.35 -11.86 7.27
C ILE A 231 -10.34 -12.38 8.28
N ALA A 232 -10.83 -12.82 9.43
CA ALA A 232 -10.10 -13.63 10.39
C ALA A 232 -10.51 -15.10 10.27
N ILE A 233 -9.60 -15.97 10.65
CA ILE A 233 -9.78 -17.42 10.59
C ILE A 233 -9.87 -17.94 12.02
N LYS A 234 -10.86 -18.81 12.26
CA LYS A 234 -10.99 -19.58 13.48
C LYS A 234 -10.76 -21.05 13.14
N GLU A 235 -9.68 -21.60 13.68
CA GLU A 235 -9.35 -23.01 13.53
C GLU A 235 -9.51 -23.71 14.89
N LYS A 236 -10.29 -24.79 14.91
CA LYS A 236 -10.35 -25.72 16.05
C LYS A 236 -9.98 -27.10 15.57
N GLU A 237 -9.25 -27.81 16.40
CA GLU A 237 -8.83 -29.19 16.11
C GLU A 237 -10.07 -30.09 15.92
N GLY A 238 -10.20 -30.69 14.73
CA GLY A 238 -11.33 -31.56 14.37
C GLY A 238 -12.59 -30.86 13.85
N GLU A 239 -12.59 -29.55 13.71
CA GLU A 239 -13.69 -28.77 13.11
C GLU A 239 -13.26 -28.14 11.78
N GLU A 240 -14.24 -27.81 10.93
CA GLU A 240 -13.97 -27.02 9.72
C GLU A 240 -13.51 -25.61 10.08
N THR A 241 -12.55 -25.11 9.30
CA THR A 241 -12.06 -23.73 9.43
C THR A 241 -13.19 -22.75 9.18
N GLN A 242 -13.43 -21.85 10.14
CA GLN A 242 -14.44 -20.78 10.02
C GLN A 242 -13.79 -19.47 9.59
N ARG A 243 -14.42 -18.80 8.64
CA ARG A 243 -14.04 -17.46 8.20
C ARG A 243 -14.96 -16.43 8.88
N ILE A 244 -14.38 -15.48 9.57
CA ILE A 244 -15.10 -14.44 10.31
C ILE A 244 -14.81 -13.09 9.64
N VAL A 245 -15.87 -12.41 9.20
CA VAL A 245 -15.75 -11.05 8.66
C VAL A 245 -15.62 -10.09 9.83
N LEU A 246 -14.54 -9.30 9.83
CA LEU A 246 -14.30 -8.30 10.86
C LEU A 246 -15.13 -7.04 10.59
N ASN A 247 -15.58 -6.40 11.67
CA ASN A 247 -16.36 -5.18 11.60
C ASN A 247 -15.42 -3.95 11.49
N PRO A 248 -15.45 -3.19 10.39
CA PRO A 248 -14.56 -2.07 10.16
C PRO A 248 -14.99 -0.78 10.87
N GLN A 249 -16.10 -0.77 11.58
CA GLN A 249 -16.56 0.42 12.29
C GLN A 249 -15.60 0.83 13.39
N ARG A 250 -15.36 2.12 13.49
CA ARG A 250 -14.51 2.73 14.53
C ARG A 250 -15.31 2.88 15.84
N ASP A 251 -15.58 1.77 16.47
CA ASP A 251 -16.47 1.67 17.61
C ASP A 251 -15.85 0.79 18.70
N GLU A 252 -15.87 1.30 19.93
CA GLU A 252 -15.35 0.59 21.10
C GLU A 252 -16.20 -0.63 21.52
N SER A 253 -17.43 -0.74 21.03
CA SER A 253 -18.30 -1.89 21.33
C SER A 253 -17.83 -3.19 20.70
N ASN A 254 -17.03 -3.10 19.64
CA ASN A 254 -16.43 -4.26 18.98
C ASN A 254 -15.08 -4.62 19.65
N PRO A 255 -14.80 -5.89 19.88
CA PRO A 255 -13.52 -6.29 20.45
C PRO A 255 -12.37 -5.98 19.49
N PHE A 256 -11.27 -5.46 20.04
CA PHE A 256 -10.08 -5.14 19.26
C PHE A 256 -9.49 -6.39 18.60
N VAL A 257 -9.17 -6.26 17.32
CA VAL A 257 -8.38 -7.21 16.54
C VAL A 257 -7.31 -6.43 15.78
N GLY A 258 -6.06 -6.78 16.01
CA GLY A 258 -4.91 -6.16 15.36
C GLY A 258 -3.93 -7.18 14.79
N LEU A 259 -3.20 -6.78 13.77
CA LEU A 259 -2.18 -7.59 13.11
C LEU A 259 -0.82 -6.89 13.23
N ALA A 260 0.16 -7.59 13.78
CA ALA A 260 1.55 -7.17 13.72
C ALA A 260 2.12 -7.53 12.34
N PHE A 261 2.46 -6.53 11.54
CA PHE A 261 2.92 -6.77 10.18
C PHE A 261 4.40 -6.43 9.95
N LYS A 262 5.01 -5.68 10.87
CA LYS A 262 6.41 -5.30 10.78
C LYS A 262 7.03 -5.17 12.17
N LEU A 263 8.23 -5.73 12.32
CA LEU A 263 9.05 -5.60 13.52
C LEU A 263 10.32 -4.83 13.18
N GLU A 264 10.74 -3.96 14.09
CA GLU A 264 11.93 -3.17 13.95
C GLU A 264 12.69 -3.12 15.27
N ALA A 265 13.98 -3.45 15.25
CA ALA A 265 14.83 -3.33 16.43
C ALA A 265 15.29 -1.87 16.57
N GLY A 266 14.85 -1.22 17.63
CA GLY A 266 15.20 0.16 17.94
C GLY A 266 16.16 0.26 19.12
N ARG A 267 16.59 1.51 19.36
CA ARG A 267 17.46 1.88 20.49
C ARG A 267 16.89 1.51 21.86
N PHE A 268 15.56 1.44 21.96
CA PHE A 268 14.81 1.17 23.20
C PHE A 268 14.08 -0.18 23.17
N GLY A 269 14.55 -1.12 22.38
CA GLY A 269 13.95 -2.44 22.21
C GLY A 269 13.20 -2.61 20.91
N GLN A 270 12.35 -3.61 20.85
CA GLN A 270 11.57 -3.93 19.68
C GLN A 270 10.40 -2.96 19.49
N LEU A 271 10.28 -2.38 18.31
CA LEU A 271 9.14 -1.61 17.85
C LEU A 271 8.29 -2.51 16.95
N THR A 272 7.02 -2.67 17.28
CA THR A 272 6.08 -3.50 16.52
C THR A 272 5.03 -2.61 15.86
N TYR A 273 4.97 -2.66 14.52
CA TYR A 273 3.94 -1.98 13.74
C TYR A 273 2.73 -2.87 13.59
N MET A 274 1.57 -2.30 13.91
CA MET A 274 0.28 -2.99 13.85
C MET A 274 -0.73 -2.21 13.02
N ARG A 275 -1.66 -2.96 12.41
CA ARG A 275 -2.91 -2.40 11.92
C ARG A 275 -4.06 -2.87 12.81
N CYS A 276 -4.90 -1.92 13.24
CA CYS A 276 -6.18 -2.23 13.86
C CYS A 276 -7.22 -2.55 12.78
N TYR A 277 -7.78 -3.76 12.82
CA TYR A 277 -8.81 -4.20 11.87
C TYR A 277 -10.21 -4.11 12.43
N GLN A 278 -10.37 -4.14 13.73
CA GLN A 278 -11.66 -4.09 14.39
C GLN A 278 -11.54 -3.44 15.76
N GLY A 279 -12.57 -2.71 16.16
CA GLY A 279 -12.70 -2.17 17.49
C GLY A 279 -11.76 -1.01 17.79
N MET A 280 -11.31 -0.94 19.01
CA MET A 280 -10.47 0.12 19.55
C MET A 280 -9.49 -0.45 20.57
N LEU A 281 -8.29 0.11 20.64
CA LEU A 281 -7.29 -0.15 21.67
C LEU A 281 -6.91 1.15 22.36
N LYS A 282 -6.98 1.18 23.68
CA LYS A 282 -6.52 2.30 24.53
C LYS A 282 -5.16 2.00 25.13
N LYS A 283 -4.34 3.03 25.30
CA LYS A 283 -3.09 2.89 26.04
C LYS A 283 -3.37 2.36 27.46
N GLY A 284 -2.54 1.47 27.94
CA GLY A 284 -2.70 0.85 29.25
C GLY A 284 -3.54 -0.42 29.26
N GLU A 285 -4.24 -0.74 28.15
CA GLU A 285 -4.97 -2.00 28.02
C GLU A 285 -4.02 -3.18 27.82
N ASN A 286 -4.55 -4.37 28.12
CA ASN A 286 -3.88 -5.63 27.84
C ASN A 286 -4.34 -6.19 26.50
N ILE A 287 -3.41 -6.76 25.77
CA ILE A 287 -3.70 -7.53 24.55
C ILE A 287 -3.15 -8.95 24.68
N PHE A 288 -3.73 -9.87 23.94
CA PHE A 288 -3.35 -11.28 23.92
C PHE A 288 -2.89 -11.65 22.52
N ASN A 289 -1.71 -12.27 22.44
CA ASN A 289 -1.26 -12.90 21.20
C ASN A 289 -2.03 -14.21 21.00
N THR A 290 -2.80 -14.31 19.91
CA THR A 290 -3.65 -15.50 19.67
C THR A 290 -2.87 -16.76 19.40
N ARG A 291 -1.64 -16.64 18.87
CA ARG A 291 -0.76 -17.80 18.60
C ARG A 291 -0.12 -18.34 19.88
N THR A 292 0.37 -17.47 20.76
CA THR A 292 1.12 -17.86 21.96
C THR A 292 0.30 -17.85 23.24
N SER A 293 -0.92 -17.32 23.19
CA SER A 293 -1.80 -17.07 24.35
C SER A 293 -1.19 -16.16 25.42
N ARG A 294 -0.12 -15.46 25.11
CA ARG A 294 0.55 -14.55 26.05
C ARG A 294 -0.18 -13.21 26.10
N LYS A 295 -0.33 -12.73 27.33
CA LYS A 295 -0.86 -11.42 27.65
C LYS A 295 0.26 -10.40 27.75
N VAL A 296 0.05 -9.22 27.17
CA VAL A 296 0.97 -8.10 27.30
C VAL A 296 0.20 -6.81 27.53
N ARG A 297 0.68 -5.98 28.45
CA ARG A 297 0.14 -4.64 28.67
C ARG A 297 0.79 -3.68 27.68
N ILE A 298 -0.02 -2.79 27.11
CA ILE A 298 0.44 -1.75 26.18
C ILE A 298 0.46 -0.40 26.89
N PRO A 299 1.59 0.03 27.46
CA PRO A 299 1.66 1.29 28.19
C PRO A 299 1.67 2.51 27.28
N ARG A 300 2.06 2.34 26.01
CA ARG A 300 2.25 3.42 25.06
C ARG A 300 1.83 3.01 23.67
N LEU A 301 1.04 3.87 23.02
CA LEU A 301 0.68 3.77 21.61
C LEU A 301 1.29 4.96 20.85
N VAL A 302 1.90 4.70 19.69
CA VAL A 302 2.49 5.76 18.87
C VAL A 302 2.03 5.63 17.41
N ARG A 303 1.96 6.78 16.74
CA ARG A 303 1.82 6.89 15.29
C ARG A 303 3.00 7.68 14.74
N LEU A 304 3.38 7.37 13.51
CA LEU A 304 4.45 8.07 12.83
C LEU A 304 3.86 9.16 11.93
N HIS A 305 4.26 10.40 12.18
CA HIS A 305 3.93 11.56 11.33
C HIS A 305 5.23 12.17 10.83
N SER A 306 5.47 12.06 9.53
CA SER A 306 6.78 12.35 8.93
C SER A 306 7.88 11.47 9.57
N ASN A 307 8.88 12.05 10.21
CA ASN A 307 9.93 11.34 10.93
C ASN A 307 9.74 11.33 12.46
N ASN A 308 8.62 11.85 12.92
CA ASN A 308 8.35 12.01 14.35
C ASN A 308 7.37 10.94 14.85
N MET A 309 7.66 10.41 16.03
CA MET A 309 6.73 9.58 16.78
C MET A 309 5.78 10.47 17.56
N GLU A 310 4.49 10.24 17.39
CA GLU A 310 3.41 10.94 18.08
C GLU A 310 2.69 9.99 19.01
N ASP A 311 2.67 10.31 20.31
CA ASP A 311 1.90 9.53 21.27
C ASP A 311 0.41 9.75 21.08
N VAL A 312 -0.35 8.66 21.08
CA VAL A 312 -1.80 8.66 20.99
C VAL A 312 -2.41 7.89 22.16
N ASN A 313 -3.62 8.27 22.57
CA ASN A 313 -4.31 7.64 23.68
C ASN A 313 -5.07 6.39 23.25
N GLU A 314 -5.51 6.35 22.00
CA GLU A 314 -6.34 5.29 21.45
C GLU A 314 -6.15 5.16 19.94
N VAL A 315 -6.41 3.96 19.43
CA VAL A 315 -6.43 3.66 18.01
C VAL A 315 -7.70 2.89 17.69
N TYR A 316 -8.22 3.10 16.47
CA TYR A 316 -9.47 2.52 16.00
C TYR A 316 -9.24 1.68 14.74
N ALA A 317 -10.26 0.92 14.36
CA ALA A 317 -10.27 0.15 13.11
C ALA A 317 -9.81 1.01 11.91
N GLY A 318 -8.87 0.51 11.14
CA GLY A 318 -8.24 1.19 10.02
C GLY A 318 -6.94 1.92 10.36
N ASP A 319 -6.66 2.19 11.63
CA ASP A 319 -5.44 2.87 12.04
C ASP A 319 -4.22 1.95 11.97
N ILE A 320 -3.08 2.56 11.59
CA ILE A 320 -1.76 1.96 11.68
C ILE A 320 -1.01 2.65 12.81
N PHE A 321 -0.45 1.86 13.70
CA PHE A 321 0.22 2.32 14.92
C PHE A 321 1.41 1.42 15.26
N ALA A 322 2.18 1.83 16.25
CA ALA A 322 3.29 1.05 16.75
C ALA A 322 3.25 0.95 18.28
N VAL A 323 3.78 -0.15 18.79
CA VAL A 323 3.91 -0.45 20.22
C VAL A 323 5.33 -0.90 20.54
N PHE A 324 5.76 -0.65 21.77
CA PHE A 324 7.10 -0.99 22.25
C PHE A 324 7.09 -2.22 23.14
N GLY A 325 8.17 -2.99 23.06
CA GLY A 325 8.47 -4.05 24.03
C GLY A 325 7.54 -5.27 23.96
N VAL A 326 6.84 -5.45 22.85
CA VAL A 326 5.99 -6.63 22.61
C VAL A 326 6.82 -7.73 21.98
N ASP A 327 6.92 -8.87 22.66
CA ASP A 327 7.57 -10.06 22.10
C ASP A 327 6.58 -10.80 21.19
N CYS A 328 6.80 -10.68 19.89
CA CYS A 328 5.94 -11.32 18.88
C CYS A 328 6.70 -11.55 17.58
N ALA A 329 6.09 -12.32 16.69
CA ALA A 329 6.53 -12.50 15.31
C ALA A 329 5.69 -11.65 14.36
N SER A 330 6.25 -11.33 13.19
CA SER A 330 5.50 -10.70 12.10
C SER A 330 4.39 -11.65 11.64
N GLY A 331 3.16 -11.12 11.52
CA GLY A 331 1.97 -11.90 11.18
C GLY A 331 1.15 -12.34 12.41
N ASP A 332 1.62 -12.09 13.63
CA ASP A 332 0.86 -12.40 14.83
C ASP A 332 -0.38 -11.53 14.95
N THR A 333 -1.48 -12.15 15.38
CA THR A 333 -2.76 -11.49 15.66
C THR A 333 -2.90 -11.22 17.14
N PHE A 334 -3.37 -10.01 17.47
CA PHE A 334 -3.61 -9.56 18.83
C PHE A 334 -5.08 -9.21 19.03
N VAL A 335 -5.60 -9.59 20.19
CA VAL A 335 -6.98 -9.32 20.60
C VAL A 335 -7.03 -8.82 22.03
N THR A 336 -8.07 -8.06 22.40
CA THR A 336 -8.33 -7.66 23.79
C THR A 336 -9.19 -8.69 24.52
N ASN A 337 -10.03 -9.42 23.79
CA ASN A 337 -10.85 -10.51 24.35
C ASN A 337 -10.13 -11.85 24.17
N ASN A 338 -9.57 -12.41 25.22
CA ASN A 338 -8.83 -13.67 25.20
C ASN A 338 -9.65 -14.91 24.83
N LYS A 339 -10.99 -14.79 24.76
CA LYS A 339 -11.88 -15.86 24.29
C LYS A 339 -11.97 -15.94 22.78
N LEU A 340 -11.47 -14.91 22.07
CA LEU A 340 -11.39 -14.91 20.62
C LEU A 340 -10.19 -15.75 20.17
N GLU A 341 -10.45 -16.94 19.69
CA GLU A 341 -9.45 -17.85 19.12
C GLU A 341 -9.37 -17.67 17.61
N ILE A 342 -8.95 -16.49 17.19
CA ILE A 342 -8.88 -16.12 15.77
C ILE A 342 -7.47 -15.73 15.37
N SER A 343 -7.16 -15.89 14.10
CA SER A 343 -5.95 -15.35 13.48
C SER A 343 -6.30 -14.68 12.16
N MET A 344 -5.56 -13.64 11.81
CA MET A 344 -5.64 -13.06 10.47
C MET A 344 -4.99 -14.04 9.47
N GLU A 345 -5.46 -14.04 8.22
CA GLU A 345 -4.83 -14.83 7.18
C GLU A 345 -3.34 -14.51 7.06
N SER A 346 -2.52 -15.54 6.94
CA SER A 346 -1.07 -15.40 6.81
C SER A 346 -0.70 -14.65 5.53
N MET A 347 0.41 -13.92 5.59
CA MET A 347 1.06 -13.42 4.37
C MET A 347 1.52 -14.60 3.51
N PHE A 348 1.50 -14.41 2.19
CA PHE A 348 2.24 -15.30 1.31
C PHE A 348 3.74 -15.12 1.56
N VAL A 349 4.41 -16.20 1.95
CA VAL A 349 5.84 -16.21 2.19
C VAL A 349 6.49 -17.05 1.09
N PRO A 350 7.34 -16.45 0.25
CA PRO A 350 8.06 -17.23 -0.76
C PRO A 350 9.05 -18.19 -0.10
N ASP A 351 9.31 -19.31 -0.76
CA ASP A 351 10.33 -20.24 -0.32
C ASP A 351 11.73 -19.61 -0.38
N PRO A 352 12.63 -19.97 0.55
CA PRO A 352 14.03 -19.53 0.49
C PRO A 352 14.69 -19.95 -0.82
N VAL A 353 15.44 -19.04 -1.43
CA VAL A 353 16.11 -19.29 -2.72
C VAL A 353 17.61 -19.58 -2.57
N VAL A 354 18.17 -19.26 -1.42
CA VAL A 354 19.63 -19.46 -1.12
C VAL A 354 19.76 -19.97 0.30
N SER A 355 20.66 -20.94 0.48
CA SER A 355 21.07 -21.42 1.81
C SER A 355 22.55 -21.18 2.00
N MET A 356 22.93 -20.69 3.17
CA MET A 356 24.32 -20.37 3.51
C MET A 356 24.65 -20.88 4.91
N ALA A 357 25.85 -21.41 5.06
CA ALA A 357 26.39 -21.72 6.37
C ALA A 357 26.86 -20.44 7.06
N ILE A 358 26.45 -20.25 8.30
CA ILE A 358 26.87 -19.10 9.11
C ILE A 358 27.46 -19.53 10.43
N SER A 359 28.43 -18.78 10.93
CA SER A 359 29.05 -19.00 12.23
C SER A 359 29.45 -17.65 12.86
N PRO A 360 29.50 -17.57 14.20
CA PRO A 360 30.05 -16.39 14.85
C PRO A 360 31.54 -16.25 14.57
N VAL A 361 32.02 -15.04 14.35
CA VAL A 361 33.42 -14.74 14.08
C VAL A 361 34.30 -15.16 15.28
N ASN A 362 33.80 -14.93 16.50
CA ASN A 362 34.48 -15.30 17.73
C ASN A 362 33.58 -16.18 18.60
N ASN A 363 34.18 -17.17 19.28
CA ASN A 363 33.43 -18.01 20.21
C ASN A 363 32.79 -17.26 21.38
N LYS A 364 33.29 -16.06 21.70
CA LYS A 364 32.73 -15.18 22.75
C LYS A 364 31.41 -14.59 22.36
N ASP A 365 31.09 -14.56 21.06
CA ASP A 365 29.88 -13.91 20.51
C ASP A 365 28.74 -14.89 20.28
N ARG A 366 28.86 -16.16 20.75
CA ARG A 366 27.83 -17.19 20.54
C ARG A 366 26.42 -16.78 21.05
N ASP A 367 26.37 -16.15 22.22
CA ASP A 367 25.10 -15.73 22.81
C ASP A 367 24.45 -14.61 21.98
N ASN A 368 25.25 -13.66 21.51
CA ASN A 368 24.79 -12.58 20.65
C ASN A 368 24.37 -13.10 19.27
N PHE A 369 25.10 -14.06 18.74
CA PHE A 369 24.77 -14.75 17.49
C PHE A 369 23.42 -15.47 17.58
N SER A 370 23.22 -16.27 18.65
CA SER A 370 21.95 -16.98 18.86
C SER A 370 20.77 -16.02 19.03
N LYS A 371 20.95 -14.92 19.75
CA LYS A 371 19.93 -13.88 19.90
C LYS A 371 19.62 -13.19 18.57
N ALA A 372 20.64 -12.90 17.78
CA ALA A 372 20.47 -12.27 16.47
C ALA A 372 19.71 -13.20 15.50
N VAL A 373 20.08 -14.48 15.43
CA VAL A 373 19.39 -15.47 14.59
C VAL A 373 17.93 -15.62 15.00
N ALA A 374 17.64 -15.71 16.30
CA ALA A 374 16.28 -15.79 16.84
C ALA A 374 15.46 -14.54 16.48
N ARG A 375 16.07 -13.36 16.54
CA ARG A 375 15.42 -12.11 16.15
C ARG A 375 15.11 -12.08 14.67
N PHE A 376 16.06 -12.41 13.80
CA PHE A 376 15.85 -12.43 12.36
C PHE A 376 14.75 -13.39 11.94
N THR A 377 14.66 -14.55 12.58
CA THR A 377 13.56 -15.50 12.32
C THR A 377 12.18 -14.90 12.64
N LYS A 378 12.09 -14.06 13.68
CA LYS A 378 10.85 -13.37 14.02
C LYS A 378 10.53 -12.21 13.07
N GLU A 379 11.55 -11.47 12.65
CA GLU A 379 11.41 -10.29 11.80
C GLU A 379 11.15 -10.66 10.33
N ASP A 380 11.75 -11.74 9.87
CA ASP A 380 11.68 -12.18 8.46
C ASP A 380 11.15 -13.63 8.38
N PRO A 381 9.91 -13.83 7.90
CA PRO A 381 9.32 -15.16 7.78
C PRO A 381 9.98 -16.04 6.71
N THR A 382 10.82 -15.48 5.83
CA THR A 382 11.64 -16.26 4.88
C THR A 382 12.97 -16.72 5.47
N PHE A 383 13.35 -16.14 6.61
CA PHE A 383 14.61 -16.52 7.27
C PHE A 383 14.39 -17.77 8.11
N HIS A 384 14.87 -18.89 7.61
CA HIS A 384 14.87 -20.17 8.30
C HIS A 384 16.28 -20.51 8.73
N PHE A 385 16.44 -21.12 9.88
CA PHE A 385 17.72 -21.67 10.28
C PHE A 385 17.55 -23.07 10.84
N PHE A 386 18.54 -23.90 10.60
CA PHE A 386 18.64 -25.23 11.18
C PHE A 386 20.12 -25.62 11.36
N PHE A 387 20.36 -26.51 12.29
CA PHE A 387 21.68 -27.08 12.48
C PHE A 387 21.79 -28.33 11.62
N ASP A 388 22.80 -28.36 10.75
CA ASP A 388 23.16 -29.55 9.97
C ASP A 388 24.09 -30.43 10.78
N PRO A 389 23.64 -31.59 11.29
CA PRO A 389 24.45 -32.48 12.12
C PRO A 389 25.58 -33.15 11.35
N ASP A 390 25.44 -33.34 10.04
CA ASP A 390 26.44 -34.02 9.21
C ASP A 390 27.67 -33.13 9.00
N ASN A 391 27.44 -31.86 8.72
CA ASN A 391 28.50 -30.87 8.51
C ASN A 391 28.84 -30.08 9.79
N LYS A 392 28.06 -30.24 10.85
CA LYS A 392 28.15 -29.46 12.10
C LYS A 392 28.10 -27.95 11.90
N GLU A 393 27.27 -27.51 10.98
CA GLU A 393 27.12 -26.12 10.60
C GLU A 393 25.69 -25.62 10.84
N THR A 394 25.55 -24.32 11.14
CA THR A 394 24.26 -23.66 11.15
C THR A 394 23.99 -23.13 9.75
N ILE A 395 22.87 -23.55 9.16
CA ILE A 395 22.44 -23.18 7.81
C ILE A 395 21.28 -22.18 7.94
N VAL A 396 21.32 -21.13 7.15
CA VAL A 396 20.25 -20.12 7.01
C VAL A 396 19.78 -20.02 5.58
#